data_de4426191b527781e0b007b090ed54a5
#
_entry.id   de4426191b527781e0b007b090ed54a5
#
_cell.length_a   1.000
_cell.length_b   1.000
_cell.length_c   1.000
_cell.angle_alpha   90.00
_cell.angle_beta   90.00
_cell.angle_gamma   90.00
#
_symmetry.space_group_name_H-M   'P 1'
#
loop_
_entity.id
_entity.type
_entity.pdbx_description
1 polymer ?
#
loop_
_entity_poly.entity_id
_entity_poly.type
_entity_poly.pdbx_seq_one_letter_code
_entity_poly.pdbx_strand_id
1 'polypeptide(L)'
;VIATVRSAHGRGALETLAGNGLVSIAHMDINKPEDVTALRKMLSARALDVLFVNAGVAIDPSIAAETVSTQDFVDVMVTNALSPLRVIGALHDLVDPEGVVAAMSSDMGSINDNAGGGWEIYRASKAALNQMMKSFAIRKGDGRTYIAMSPGWVRTEMGGNGAPLDIETSAAGIAETLIARSGAGGIHFVDFRNQPLAW
;
A
#
# COMPACT_ATOMS: atom_id res chain seq x y z
N VAL A 1 -3.29 -6.53 -15.97
CA VAL A 1 -2.68 -5.98 -14.74
C VAL A 1 -1.24 -5.58 -15.04
N ILE A 2 -0.77 -4.48 -14.42
CA ILE A 2 0.66 -4.10 -14.45
C ILE A 2 1.18 -4.26 -13.02
N ALA A 3 2.13 -5.16 -12.84
CA ALA A 3 2.79 -5.38 -11.56
C ALA A 3 4.19 -4.78 -11.57
N THR A 4 4.61 -4.17 -10.46
CA THR A 4 5.97 -3.65 -10.35
C THR A 4 6.80 -4.47 -9.38
N VAL A 5 8.07 -4.65 -9.67
CA VAL A 5 9.05 -5.35 -8.83
C VAL A 5 10.29 -4.50 -8.64
N ARG A 6 10.85 -4.54 -7.42
CA ARG A 6 12.09 -3.82 -7.08
C ARG A 6 13.36 -4.58 -7.51
N SER A 7 13.27 -5.90 -7.60
CA SER A 7 14.44 -6.74 -7.90
C SER A 7 14.08 -7.97 -8.74
N ALA A 8 15.08 -8.61 -9.31
CA ALA A 8 14.91 -9.86 -10.05
C ALA A 8 14.32 -10.99 -9.19
N HIS A 9 14.60 -11.00 -7.87
CA HIS A 9 14.05 -12.02 -6.97
C HIS A 9 12.51 -11.96 -6.88
N GLY A 10 11.92 -10.77 -6.82
CA GLY A 10 10.44 -10.60 -6.81
C GLY A 10 9.79 -10.91 -8.16
N ARG A 11 10.57 -11.02 -9.22
CA ARG A 11 10.08 -11.24 -10.59
C ARG A 11 9.59 -12.67 -10.83
N GLY A 12 10.30 -13.68 -10.27
CA GLY A 12 10.07 -15.09 -10.59
C GLY A 12 8.63 -15.57 -10.35
N ALA A 13 8.03 -15.19 -9.21
CA ALA A 13 6.65 -15.55 -8.90
C ALA A 13 5.64 -14.89 -9.89
N LEU A 14 5.93 -13.68 -10.35
CA LEU A 14 5.08 -12.95 -11.30
C LEU A 14 5.24 -13.43 -12.74
N GLU A 15 6.39 -13.99 -13.12
CA GLU A 15 6.64 -14.49 -14.47
C GLU A 15 5.69 -15.63 -14.86
N THR A 16 5.33 -16.48 -13.90
CA THR A 16 4.33 -17.54 -14.12
C THR A 16 2.96 -16.94 -14.48
N LEU A 17 2.57 -15.86 -13.81
CA LEU A 17 1.31 -15.14 -14.10
C LEU A 17 1.41 -14.33 -15.40
N ALA A 18 2.56 -13.75 -15.70
CA ALA A 18 2.80 -12.98 -16.92
C ALA A 18 2.77 -13.86 -18.18
N GLY A 19 3.14 -15.13 -18.08
CA GLY A 19 3.09 -16.10 -19.18
C GLY A 19 1.70 -16.25 -19.82
N ASN A 20 0.63 -15.90 -19.09
CA ASN A 20 -0.74 -15.93 -19.60
C ASN A 20 -1.18 -14.65 -20.32
N GLY A 21 -0.28 -13.66 -20.48
CA GLY A 21 -0.58 -12.36 -21.11
C GLY A 21 -1.46 -11.41 -20.29
N LEU A 22 -1.91 -11.82 -19.10
CA LEU A 22 -2.78 -11.00 -18.24
C LEU A 22 -2.01 -10.03 -17.34
N VAL A 23 -0.71 -10.28 -17.14
CA VAL A 23 0.16 -9.48 -16.27
C VAL A 23 1.36 -8.98 -17.05
N SER A 24 1.63 -7.69 -17.01
CA SER A 24 2.88 -7.08 -17.48
C SER A 24 3.73 -6.70 -16.26
N ILE A 25 5.03 -6.99 -16.32
CA ILE A 25 5.95 -6.71 -15.21
C ILE A 25 6.82 -5.52 -15.58
N ALA A 26 6.87 -4.51 -14.69
CA ALA A 26 7.77 -3.36 -14.78
C ALA A 26 8.71 -3.33 -13.58
N HIS A 27 9.87 -2.71 -13.73
CA HIS A 27 10.77 -2.42 -12.60
C HIS A 27 10.36 -1.11 -11.94
N MET A 28 10.30 -1.08 -10.61
CA MET A 28 10.16 0.14 -9.83
C MET A 28 10.63 -0.07 -8.39
N ASP A 29 11.62 0.71 -7.97
CA ASP A 29 11.90 0.93 -6.56
C ASP A 29 11.11 2.18 -6.12
N ILE A 30 10.19 1.99 -5.17
CA ILE A 30 9.30 3.05 -4.68
C ILE A 30 10.08 4.24 -4.08
N ASN A 31 11.31 4.00 -3.61
CA ASN A 31 12.18 5.01 -3.00
C ASN A 31 13.00 5.81 -4.03
N LYS A 32 12.92 5.45 -5.33
CA LYS A 32 13.64 6.11 -6.42
C LYS A 32 12.71 6.97 -7.27
N PRO A 33 12.80 8.30 -7.19
CA PRO A 33 11.95 9.20 -7.99
C PRO A 33 12.06 8.98 -9.49
N GLU A 34 13.24 8.58 -9.98
CA GLU A 34 13.49 8.26 -11.39
C GLU A 34 12.68 7.05 -11.85
N ASP A 35 12.54 6.01 -11.03
CA ASP A 35 11.73 4.82 -11.36
C ASP A 35 10.24 5.17 -11.43
N VAL A 36 9.75 6.00 -10.50
CA VAL A 36 8.37 6.51 -10.51
C VAL A 36 8.10 7.32 -11.78
N THR A 37 9.06 8.17 -12.19
CA THR A 37 8.97 8.96 -13.43
C THR A 37 8.93 8.06 -14.66
N ALA A 38 9.77 7.01 -14.69
CA ALA A 38 9.81 6.05 -15.78
C ALA A 38 8.48 5.27 -15.89
N LEU A 39 7.94 4.82 -14.74
CA LEU A 39 6.64 4.15 -14.70
C LEU A 39 5.52 5.08 -15.20
N ARG A 40 5.47 6.34 -14.77
CA ARG A 40 4.48 7.31 -15.26
C ARG A 40 4.55 7.46 -16.79
N LYS A 41 5.77 7.57 -17.34
CA LYS A 41 5.95 7.67 -18.81
C LYS A 41 5.41 6.44 -19.52
N MET A 42 5.67 5.24 -18.98
CA MET A 42 5.16 3.98 -19.54
C MET A 42 3.62 3.91 -19.50
N LEU A 43 3.00 4.50 -18.48
CA LEU A 43 1.56 4.47 -18.26
C LEU A 43 0.80 5.63 -18.93
N SER A 44 1.48 6.63 -19.50
CA SER A 44 0.90 7.91 -19.94
C SER A 44 -0.25 7.82 -20.94
N ALA A 45 -0.35 6.72 -21.70
CA ALA A 45 -1.43 6.47 -22.66
C ALA A 45 -2.53 5.54 -22.11
N ARG A 46 -2.56 5.26 -20.81
CA ARG A 46 -3.49 4.32 -20.18
C ARG A 46 -4.35 5.03 -19.14
N ALA A 47 -5.63 4.68 -19.11
CA ALA A 47 -6.49 4.90 -17.96
C ALA A 47 -6.37 3.68 -17.04
N LEU A 48 -6.32 3.91 -15.72
CA LEU A 48 -6.24 2.87 -14.69
C LEU A 48 -7.57 2.82 -13.93
N ASP A 49 -8.12 1.63 -13.74
CA ASP A 49 -9.26 1.44 -12.84
C ASP A 49 -8.82 1.49 -11.38
N VAL A 50 -7.61 0.96 -11.10
CA VAL A 50 -7.05 0.87 -9.75
C VAL A 50 -5.55 1.21 -9.78
N LEU A 51 -5.13 2.09 -8.90
CA LEU A 51 -3.73 2.28 -8.50
C LEU A 51 -3.56 1.76 -7.07
N PHE A 52 -2.84 0.65 -6.89
CA PHE A 52 -2.60 0.05 -5.59
C PHE A 52 -1.11 0.02 -5.24
N VAL A 53 -0.72 0.80 -4.23
CA VAL A 53 0.66 0.86 -3.73
C VAL A 53 0.83 -0.11 -2.57
N ASN A 54 1.48 -1.26 -2.85
CA ASN A 54 1.61 -2.38 -1.90
C ASN A 54 2.94 -2.38 -1.11
N ALA A 55 3.96 -1.64 -1.54
CA ALA A 55 5.28 -1.69 -0.93
C ALA A 55 5.27 -1.26 0.55
N GLY A 56 6.01 -2.00 1.37
CA GLY A 56 6.19 -1.71 2.78
C GLY A 56 7.30 -2.57 3.38
N VAL A 57 7.87 -2.09 4.49
CA VAL A 57 8.91 -2.77 5.25
C VAL A 57 8.62 -2.70 6.75
N ALA A 58 9.21 -3.60 7.51
CA ALA A 58 9.25 -3.55 8.96
C ALA A 58 10.68 -3.83 9.44
N ILE A 59 10.99 -3.38 10.62
CA ILE A 59 12.19 -3.75 11.38
C ILE A 59 11.80 -4.66 12.53
N ASP A 60 12.76 -5.12 13.30
CA ASP A 60 12.51 -5.94 14.49
C ASP A 60 11.46 -5.27 15.39
N PRO A 61 10.33 -5.95 15.65
CA PRO A 61 9.21 -5.41 16.42
C PRO A 61 9.53 -5.12 17.91
N SER A 62 10.65 -5.65 18.41
CA SER A 62 11.10 -5.43 19.79
C SER A 62 11.87 -4.12 19.96
N ILE A 63 12.26 -3.45 18.87
CA ILE A 63 12.99 -2.18 18.94
C ILE A 63 12.00 -1.08 19.34
N ALA A 64 12.25 -0.47 20.50
CA ALA A 64 11.46 0.64 21.01
C ALA A 64 11.87 1.97 20.34
N ALA A 65 10.95 2.93 20.32
CA ALA A 65 11.16 4.21 19.64
C ALA A 65 12.34 5.01 20.19
N GLU A 66 12.62 4.89 21.49
CA GLU A 66 13.76 5.59 22.12
C GLU A 66 15.12 4.96 21.82
N THR A 67 15.14 3.73 21.25
CA THR A 67 16.40 3.00 20.97
C THR A 67 16.64 2.76 19.48
N VAL A 68 15.66 3.00 18.63
CA VAL A 68 15.79 2.83 17.18
C VAL A 68 16.90 3.75 16.63
N SER A 69 17.67 3.25 15.66
CA SER A 69 18.60 4.13 14.93
C SER A 69 17.82 5.15 14.09
N THR A 70 18.36 6.38 13.98
CA THR A 70 17.76 7.39 13.10
C THR A 70 17.63 6.89 11.66
N GLN A 71 18.59 6.10 11.18
CA GLN A 71 18.57 5.57 9.82
C GLN A 71 17.42 4.57 9.64
N ASP A 72 17.25 3.59 10.54
CA ASP A 72 16.16 2.61 10.47
C ASP A 72 14.79 3.30 10.55
N PHE A 73 14.67 4.28 11.46
CA PHE A 73 13.45 5.09 11.54
C PHE A 73 13.15 5.80 10.22
N VAL A 74 14.13 6.47 9.64
CA VAL A 74 13.99 7.19 8.36
C VAL A 74 13.62 6.22 7.24
N ASP A 75 14.30 5.07 7.15
CA ASP A 75 14.06 4.09 6.09
C ASP A 75 12.64 3.52 6.14
N VAL A 76 12.14 3.21 7.34
CA VAL A 76 10.76 2.75 7.52
C VAL A 76 9.76 3.85 7.18
N MET A 77 9.95 5.07 7.67
CA MET A 77 9.05 6.19 7.41
C MET A 77 9.02 6.59 5.94
N VAL A 78 10.18 6.61 5.29
CA VAL A 78 10.26 6.92 3.84
C VAL A 78 9.55 5.85 3.04
N THR A 79 9.86 4.57 3.29
CA THR A 79 9.31 3.46 2.49
C THR A 79 7.80 3.27 2.72
N ASN A 80 7.33 3.37 3.97
CA ASN A 80 5.94 3.05 4.31
C ASN A 80 4.97 4.24 4.19
N ALA A 81 5.45 5.48 4.29
CA ALA A 81 4.58 6.65 4.30
C ALA A 81 4.89 7.63 3.15
N LEU A 82 6.12 8.11 3.05
CA LEU A 82 6.45 9.17 2.09
C LEU A 82 6.43 8.68 0.64
N SER A 83 7.08 7.54 0.36
CA SER A 83 7.21 7.02 -1.01
C SER A 83 5.87 6.57 -1.61
N PRO A 84 4.94 5.89 -0.87
CA PRO A 84 3.58 5.67 -1.35
C PRO A 84 2.88 6.96 -1.81
N LEU A 85 2.99 8.03 -1.04
CA LEU A 85 2.38 9.32 -1.41
C LEU A 85 3.04 9.98 -2.62
N ARG A 86 4.35 9.78 -2.82
CA ARG A 86 5.06 10.22 -4.03
C ARG A 86 4.55 9.48 -5.26
N VAL A 87 4.39 8.16 -5.19
CA VAL A 87 3.82 7.35 -6.28
C VAL A 87 2.38 7.77 -6.56
N ILE A 88 1.54 7.86 -5.53
CA ILE A 88 0.16 8.31 -5.67
C ILE A 88 0.11 9.72 -6.26
N GLY A 89 0.92 10.65 -5.76
CA GLY A 89 1.00 12.01 -6.27
C GLY A 89 1.38 12.08 -7.75
N ALA A 90 2.25 11.16 -8.18
CA ALA A 90 2.71 11.08 -9.57
C ALA A 90 1.72 10.39 -10.52
N LEU A 91 0.86 9.50 -10.04
CA LEU A 91 0.06 8.60 -10.89
C LEU A 91 -1.46 8.71 -10.71
N HIS A 92 -1.98 9.36 -9.66
CA HIS A 92 -3.42 9.38 -9.34
C HIS A 92 -4.29 9.95 -10.48
N ASP A 93 -3.76 10.90 -11.24
CA ASP A 93 -4.46 11.52 -12.37
C ASP A 93 -4.61 10.59 -13.59
N LEU A 94 -3.89 9.47 -13.61
CA LEU A 94 -4.08 8.40 -14.59
C LEU A 94 -5.20 7.43 -14.20
N VAL A 95 -5.67 7.50 -12.95
CA VAL A 95 -6.80 6.68 -12.48
C VAL A 95 -8.11 7.32 -12.95
N ASP A 96 -9.04 6.47 -13.40
CA ASP A 96 -10.38 6.91 -13.80
C ASP A 96 -11.04 7.74 -12.68
N PRO A 97 -11.86 8.75 -12.97
CA PRO A 97 -12.58 9.52 -11.96
C PRO A 97 -13.44 8.67 -11.01
N GLU A 98 -13.95 7.54 -11.44
CA GLU A 98 -14.65 6.56 -10.60
C GLU A 98 -13.74 5.44 -10.07
N GLY A 99 -12.45 5.48 -10.41
CA GLY A 99 -11.48 4.48 -10.01
C GLY A 99 -11.00 4.60 -8.58
N VAL A 100 -10.11 3.71 -8.19
CA VAL A 100 -9.61 3.57 -6.82
C VAL A 100 -8.12 3.85 -6.74
N VAL A 101 -7.74 4.70 -5.79
CA VAL A 101 -6.34 4.95 -5.39
C VAL A 101 -6.13 4.38 -4.00
N ALA A 102 -5.35 3.32 -3.88
CA ALA A 102 -5.16 2.63 -2.61
C ALA A 102 -3.69 2.48 -2.22
N ALA A 103 -3.43 2.44 -0.94
CA ALA A 103 -2.14 2.08 -0.37
C ALA A 103 -2.29 1.00 0.70
N MET A 104 -1.32 0.06 0.74
CA MET A 104 -1.27 -0.98 1.77
C MET A 104 -0.90 -0.34 3.11
N SER A 105 -1.90 -0.20 3.97
CA SER A 105 -1.74 0.18 5.35
C SER A 105 -1.73 -1.06 6.26
N SER A 106 -2.28 -0.94 7.44
CA SER A 106 -2.45 -1.98 8.44
C SER A 106 -3.46 -1.48 9.48
N ASP A 107 -4.20 -2.39 10.13
CA ASP A 107 -4.94 -2.13 11.36
C ASP A 107 -4.03 -1.55 12.46
N MET A 108 -2.75 -1.94 12.46
CA MET A 108 -1.72 -1.37 13.33
C MET A 108 -1.48 0.13 13.11
N GLY A 109 -1.96 0.71 11.99
CA GLY A 109 -1.97 2.16 11.75
C GLY A 109 -3.09 2.91 12.45
N SER A 110 -4.03 2.21 13.10
CA SER A 110 -5.04 2.83 13.95
C SER A 110 -4.41 3.26 15.29
N ILE A 111 -4.54 4.55 15.60
CA ILE A 111 -4.15 5.08 16.91
C ILE A 111 -5.21 4.70 17.95
N ASN A 112 -6.48 4.76 17.54
CA ASN A 112 -7.62 4.45 18.42
C ASN A 112 -7.60 2.99 18.91
N ASP A 113 -7.25 2.05 18.03
CA ASP A 113 -7.33 0.62 18.33
C ASP A 113 -6.00 0.03 18.84
N ASN A 114 -5.03 0.89 19.17
CA ASN A 114 -3.75 0.48 19.72
C ASN A 114 -3.85 0.16 21.22
N ALA A 115 -4.40 -0.99 21.56
CA ALA A 115 -4.49 -1.46 22.95
C ALA A 115 -3.25 -2.26 23.39
N GLY A 116 -2.46 -2.81 22.47
CA GLY A 116 -1.38 -3.76 22.77
C GLY A 116 0.02 -3.18 22.77
N GLY A 117 0.22 -1.98 22.21
CA GLY A 117 1.57 -1.43 22.00
C GLY A 117 2.42 -2.28 21.05
N GLY A 118 3.75 -2.22 21.20
CA GLY A 118 4.73 -2.91 20.36
C GLY A 118 4.71 -2.47 18.90
N TRP A 119 5.69 -2.93 18.12
CA TRP A 119 5.82 -2.53 16.71
C TRP A 119 5.83 -1.01 16.49
N GLU A 120 6.37 -0.25 17.43
CA GLU A 120 6.16 1.20 17.55
C GLU A 120 6.50 1.95 16.25
N ILE A 121 7.63 1.63 15.63
CA ILE A 121 8.08 2.30 14.41
C ILE A 121 7.17 1.93 13.22
N TYR A 122 6.79 0.66 13.12
CA TYR A 122 5.87 0.21 12.06
C TYR A 122 4.50 0.86 12.23
N ARG A 123 3.90 0.83 13.44
CA ARG A 123 2.63 1.50 13.76
C ARG A 123 2.70 2.99 13.40
N ALA A 124 3.75 3.68 13.84
CA ALA A 124 3.95 5.09 13.54
C ALA A 124 3.98 5.36 12.02
N SER A 125 4.67 4.50 11.25
CA SER A 125 4.75 4.65 9.80
C SER A 125 3.39 4.42 9.11
N LYS A 126 2.57 3.47 9.58
CA LYS A 126 1.24 3.21 9.02
C LYS A 126 0.22 4.28 9.45
N ALA A 127 0.31 4.79 10.67
CA ALA A 127 -0.46 5.97 11.09
C ALA A 127 -0.10 7.22 10.27
N ALA A 128 1.19 7.43 10.00
CA ALA A 128 1.64 8.52 9.12
C ALA A 128 1.10 8.36 7.69
N LEU A 129 1.14 7.14 7.11
CA LEU A 129 0.54 6.85 5.81
C LEU A 129 -0.95 7.18 5.81
N ASN A 130 -1.71 6.72 6.81
CA ASN A 130 -3.14 6.97 6.95
C ASN A 130 -3.43 8.48 6.97
N GLN A 131 -2.71 9.24 7.80
CA GLN A 131 -2.85 10.69 7.90
C GLN A 131 -2.52 11.38 6.57
N MET A 132 -1.44 10.98 5.90
CA MET A 132 -1.01 11.57 4.64
C MET A 132 -1.98 11.25 3.50
N MET A 133 -2.52 10.01 3.44
CA MET A 133 -3.57 9.60 2.50
C MET A 133 -4.83 10.44 2.67
N LYS A 134 -5.28 10.63 3.92
CA LYS A 134 -6.45 11.46 4.24
C LYS A 134 -6.25 12.90 3.80
N SER A 135 -5.11 13.49 4.13
CA SER A 135 -4.77 14.87 3.74
C SER A 135 -4.68 15.02 2.21
N PHE A 136 -4.12 14.02 1.53
CA PHE A 136 -4.02 14.02 0.07
C PHE A 136 -5.41 13.98 -0.60
N ALA A 137 -6.26 13.04 -0.18
CA ALA A 137 -7.61 12.90 -0.72
C ALA A 137 -8.45 14.18 -0.53
N ILE A 138 -8.43 14.77 0.67
CA ILE A 138 -9.12 16.04 0.97
C ILE A 138 -8.59 17.17 0.07
N ARG A 139 -7.27 17.29 -0.07
CA ARG A 139 -6.65 18.33 -0.90
C ARG A 139 -6.96 18.17 -2.39
N LYS A 140 -7.14 16.93 -2.86
CA LYS A 140 -7.50 16.67 -4.27
C LYS A 140 -8.97 16.98 -4.53
N GLY A 141 -9.88 16.47 -3.72
CA GLY A 141 -11.32 16.72 -3.85
C GLY A 141 -11.86 16.35 -5.23
N ASP A 142 -11.27 15.35 -5.87
CA ASP A 142 -11.47 15.02 -7.29
C ASP A 142 -12.51 13.90 -7.53
N GLY A 143 -13.22 13.50 -6.47
CA GLY A 143 -14.28 12.50 -6.55
C GLY A 143 -13.80 11.04 -6.55
N ARG A 144 -12.52 10.76 -6.78
CA ARG A 144 -11.97 9.39 -6.74
C ARG A 144 -12.09 8.77 -5.35
N THR A 145 -12.13 7.45 -5.32
CA THR A 145 -12.07 6.70 -4.06
C THR A 145 -10.63 6.50 -3.63
N TYR A 146 -10.30 6.92 -2.41
CA TYR A 146 -9.00 6.70 -1.78
C TYR A 146 -9.12 5.69 -0.67
N ILE A 147 -8.20 4.71 -0.58
CA ILE A 147 -8.27 3.63 0.42
C ILE A 147 -6.92 3.44 1.10
N ALA A 148 -6.90 3.57 2.43
CA ALA A 148 -5.88 2.96 3.28
C ALA A 148 -6.36 1.53 3.60
N MET A 149 -5.65 0.52 3.09
CA MET A 149 -6.08 -0.89 3.12
C MET A 149 -5.32 -1.67 4.19
N SER A 150 -6.04 -2.34 5.11
CA SER A 150 -5.43 -3.35 5.97
C SER A 150 -5.63 -4.75 5.39
N PRO A 151 -4.55 -5.51 5.17
CA PRO A 151 -4.64 -6.87 4.64
C PRO A 151 -5.08 -7.90 5.69
N GLY A 152 -5.21 -7.49 6.97
CA GLY A 152 -5.25 -8.39 8.11
C GLY A 152 -3.86 -8.96 8.44
N TRP A 153 -3.80 -9.91 9.38
CA TRP A 153 -2.57 -10.58 9.76
C TRP A 153 -2.34 -11.83 8.90
N VAL A 154 -1.45 -11.71 7.93
CA VAL A 154 -1.26 -12.66 6.82
C VAL A 154 0.06 -13.41 6.97
N ARG A 155 0.07 -14.74 6.70
CA ARG A 155 1.25 -15.59 6.67
C ARG A 155 2.18 -15.22 5.52
N THR A 156 3.06 -14.27 5.80
CA THR A 156 4.12 -13.77 4.94
C THR A 156 5.43 -13.79 5.73
N GLU A 157 6.54 -13.46 5.09
CA GLU A 157 7.82 -13.28 5.78
C GLU A 157 7.69 -12.27 6.95
N MET A 158 6.98 -11.16 6.74
CA MET A 158 6.72 -10.14 7.76
C MET A 158 5.72 -10.61 8.83
N GLY A 159 4.64 -11.28 8.44
CA GLY A 159 3.57 -11.69 9.36
C GLY A 159 3.88 -12.94 10.16
N GLY A 160 4.85 -13.73 9.71
CA GLY A 160 5.28 -14.97 10.37
C GLY A 160 4.27 -16.12 10.23
N ASN A 161 4.71 -17.31 10.65
CA ASN A 161 3.92 -18.54 10.54
C ASN A 161 2.69 -18.62 11.46
N GLY A 162 2.65 -17.78 12.51
CA GLY A 162 1.52 -17.71 13.46
C GLY A 162 0.32 -16.92 12.94
N ALA A 163 0.43 -16.27 11.80
CA ALA A 163 -0.67 -15.49 11.24
C ALA A 163 -1.85 -16.38 10.82
N PRO A 164 -3.10 -15.99 11.12
CA PRO A 164 -4.28 -16.81 10.86
C PRO A 164 -4.66 -16.84 9.37
N LEU A 165 -4.35 -15.77 8.61
CA LEU A 165 -4.76 -15.65 7.20
C LEU A 165 -3.68 -16.19 6.26
N ASP A 166 -4.09 -16.88 5.20
CA ASP A 166 -3.25 -17.14 4.05
C ASP A 166 -3.26 -15.95 3.06
N ILE A 167 -2.30 -15.96 2.15
CA ILE A 167 -2.12 -14.90 1.15
C ILE A 167 -3.33 -14.84 0.21
N GLU A 168 -3.84 -16.00 -0.21
CA GLU A 168 -4.94 -16.13 -1.17
C GLU A 168 -6.22 -15.48 -0.62
N THR A 169 -6.60 -15.80 0.62
CA THR A 169 -7.78 -15.23 1.28
C THR A 169 -7.67 -13.72 1.43
N SER A 170 -6.51 -13.23 1.88
CA SER A 170 -6.29 -11.80 2.03
C SER A 170 -6.31 -11.07 0.69
N ALA A 171 -5.60 -11.59 -0.31
CA ALA A 171 -5.51 -10.96 -1.63
C ALA A 171 -6.86 -10.94 -2.36
N ALA A 172 -7.64 -12.02 -2.28
CA ALA A 172 -8.99 -12.07 -2.84
C ALA A 172 -9.90 -11.01 -2.20
N GLY A 173 -9.91 -10.94 -0.86
CA GLY A 173 -10.69 -9.95 -0.15
C GLY A 173 -10.28 -8.50 -0.45
N ILE A 174 -8.97 -8.23 -0.58
CA ILE A 174 -8.48 -6.92 -1.03
C ILE A 174 -9.03 -6.59 -2.41
N ALA A 175 -8.92 -7.51 -3.38
CA ALA A 175 -9.41 -7.28 -4.74
C ALA A 175 -10.92 -7.00 -4.77
N GLU A 176 -11.71 -7.80 -4.05
CA GLU A 176 -13.15 -7.60 -3.90
C GLU A 176 -13.48 -6.24 -3.26
N THR A 177 -12.73 -5.85 -2.22
CA THR A 177 -12.92 -4.55 -1.54
C THR A 177 -12.62 -3.38 -2.48
N LEU A 178 -11.52 -3.45 -3.27
CA LEU A 178 -11.19 -2.41 -4.24
C LEU A 178 -12.27 -2.25 -5.30
N ILE A 179 -12.80 -3.37 -5.83
CA ILE A 179 -13.90 -3.37 -6.80
C ILE A 179 -15.19 -2.80 -6.19
N ALA A 180 -15.55 -3.25 -4.99
CA ALA A 180 -16.78 -2.82 -4.32
C ALA A 180 -16.77 -1.34 -3.93
N ARG A 181 -15.60 -0.73 -3.81
CA ARG A 181 -15.43 0.69 -3.47
C ARG A 181 -15.25 1.61 -4.69
N SER A 182 -15.23 1.07 -5.90
CA SER A 182 -15.18 1.90 -7.11
C SER A 182 -16.39 2.84 -7.15
N GLY A 183 -16.15 4.12 -7.42
CA GLY A 183 -17.20 5.15 -7.45
C GLY A 183 -17.74 5.60 -6.08
N ALA A 184 -17.23 5.08 -4.95
CA ALA A 184 -17.70 5.49 -3.62
C ALA A 184 -17.27 6.93 -3.25
N GLY A 185 -16.18 7.40 -3.83
CA GLY A 185 -15.59 8.72 -3.54
C GLY A 185 -14.99 8.84 -2.13
N GLY A 186 -14.23 9.90 -1.90
CA GLY A 186 -13.68 10.22 -0.59
C GLY A 186 -12.57 9.28 -0.12
N ILE A 187 -12.31 9.25 1.19
CA ILE A 187 -11.22 8.47 1.81
C ILE A 187 -11.75 7.49 2.85
N HIS A 188 -11.30 6.24 2.73
CA HIS A 188 -11.71 5.13 3.59
C HIS A 188 -10.49 4.44 4.20
N PHE A 189 -10.59 4.04 5.47
CA PHE A 189 -9.68 3.11 6.11
C PHE A 189 -10.45 1.82 6.38
N VAL A 190 -10.09 0.75 5.68
CA VAL A 190 -10.84 -0.52 5.70
C VAL A 190 -9.92 -1.73 5.72
N ASP A 191 -10.44 -2.86 6.20
CA ASP A 191 -9.77 -4.15 6.11
C ASP A 191 -10.09 -4.87 4.77
N PHE A 192 -9.41 -6.00 4.53
CA PHE A 192 -9.60 -6.86 3.37
C PHE A 192 -11.03 -7.43 3.22
N ARG A 193 -11.87 -7.35 4.25
CA ARG A 193 -13.30 -7.74 4.23
C ARG A 193 -14.22 -6.55 4.04
N ASN A 194 -13.66 -5.41 3.62
CA ASN A 194 -14.40 -4.16 3.44
C ASN A 194 -15.01 -3.59 4.74
N GLN A 195 -14.51 -3.99 5.91
CA GLN A 195 -14.98 -3.45 7.20
C GLN A 195 -14.25 -2.16 7.52
N PRO A 196 -14.96 -1.09 7.93
CA PRO A 196 -14.32 0.15 8.35
C PRO A 196 -13.45 -0.06 9.58
N LEU A 197 -12.29 0.59 9.58
CA LEU A 197 -11.38 0.65 10.71
C LEU A 197 -11.36 2.06 11.30
N ALA A 198 -11.10 2.17 12.61
CA ALA A 198 -10.87 3.46 13.25
C ALA A 198 -9.50 4.01 12.83
N TRP A 199 -9.41 5.35 12.69
CA TRP A 199 -8.19 6.06 12.30
C TRP A 199 -7.14 6.11 13.43
#